data_63e6ed6d72e6907a6047683658b593ea
#
_entry.id   63e6ed6d72e6907a6047683658b593ea
#
_cell.length_a   1.000
_cell.length_b   1.000
_cell.length_c   1.000
_cell.angle_alpha   90.00
_cell.angle_beta   90.00
_cell.angle_gamma   90.00
#
_symmetry.space_group_name_H-M   'P 1'
#
loop_
_entity.id
_entity.type
_entity.pdbx_description
1 polymer ?
#
loop_
_entity_poly.entity_id
_entity_poly.type
_entity_poly.pdbx_seq_one_letter_code
_entity_poly.pdbx_strand_id
1 'polypeptide(L)'
;MNRRQMLRRTGAGLIVGTIARGATAEPPQDTAPVRPPSLALSDYEPKSMLQVRETRVERSRYPVIDFHTHITVSAHEVNGVPLAAERTYLSDPGELIAVMDRKNIRTMVNLTGGFDAGLVETIRRYDKAYPDRFYTLTEPCYSRLLEPGYPQIQAEAIEQAHRNGARGLKILKTLGLYLRDNITSGKLVKIDDPRFDPMWEICGQLQMPVAIHISDPVAFFLPTDRFNERYEELTNHPDWSFHDHDFPSNAELIEARNRVIARHPKTHFVALHVGNFAEDLGNVSENLDRFPNLSVDIAARIGELGRQPRTARAFFEKYQDRILFGTDATPHGDDLPQQLFTDQLYEIYFRFLETSDEYFDYAPAKVPPQGRWRIYGIDLPDQILRKVYRENAARALQLSIAASTPV
;
A
#
# COMPACT_ATOMS: atom_id res chain seq x y z
N MET A 1 -31.22 17.10 -30.90
CA MET A 1 -31.24 18.57 -31.05
C MET A 1 -30.28 19.17 -30.08
N ASN A 2 -29.21 19.80 -30.58
CA ASN A 2 -28.04 20.19 -29.79
C ASN A 2 -28.22 21.63 -29.30
N ARG A 3 -27.92 21.92 -28.03
CA ARG A 3 -28.11 23.20 -27.34
C ARG A 3 -27.49 24.45 -28.00
N ARG A 4 -26.77 24.30 -29.10
CA ARG A 4 -26.12 25.39 -29.87
C ARG A 4 -27.00 26.03 -30.95
N GLN A 5 -28.21 25.53 -31.20
CA GLN A 5 -29.08 26.03 -32.27
C GLN A 5 -30.21 26.98 -31.81
N MET A 6 -30.30 27.29 -30.53
CA MET A 6 -31.44 28.03 -29.97
C MET A 6 -31.23 29.56 -29.78
N LEU A 7 -30.06 30.10 -30.17
CA LEU A 7 -29.73 31.52 -29.95
C LEU A 7 -29.55 32.34 -31.27
N ARG A 8 -30.18 31.91 -32.36
CA ARG A 8 -30.18 32.74 -33.60
C ARG A 8 -31.58 32.85 -34.14
N ARG A 9 -32.43 33.69 -33.57
CA ARG A 9 -33.60 34.33 -34.20
C ARG A 9 -34.19 35.32 -33.22
N THR A 10 -33.81 36.62 -33.40
CA THR A 10 -34.69 37.78 -33.26
C THR A 10 -33.89 39.04 -33.51
N GLY A 11 -34.37 39.92 -34.38
CA GLY A 11 -33.92 41.29 -34.50
C GLY A 11 -33.62 41.76 -35.92
N ALA A 12 -34.61 41.75 -36.82
CA ALA A 12 -34.58 42.59 -38.01
C ALA A 12 -35.18 43.95 -37.68
N GLY A 13 -34.36 45.00 -37.67
CA GLY A 13 -34.76 46.39 -37.60
C GLY A 13 -34.12 47.16 -38.73
N LEU A 14 -34.93 47.61 -39.73
CA LEU A 14 -34.53 48.52 -40.80
C LEU A 14 -34.29 49.92 -40.20
N ILE A 15 -33.11 50.51 -40.49
CA ILE A 15 -32.94 51.95 -40.51
C ILE A 15 -32.19 52.36 -41.79
N VAL A 16 -32.82 53.17 -42.59
CA VAL A 16 -32.31 53.86 -43.74
C VAL A 16 -31.54 55.10 -43.29
N GLY A 17 -30.34 55.34 -43.80
CA GLY A 17 -29.62 56.57 -43.47
C GLY A 17 -28.25 56.71 -44.12
N THR A 18 -28.23 57.43 -45.24
CA THR A 18 -27.20 58.34 -45.81
C THR A 18 -25.78 57.83 -46.04
N ILE A 19 -25.42 57.89 -47.28
CA ILE A 19 -24.07 57.72 -47.87
C ILE A 19 -23.15 58.85 -47.45
N ALA A 20 -22.01 58.52 -46.80
CA ALA A 20 -20.80 59.33 -46.76
C ALA A 20 -19.61 58.47 -47.26
N ARG A 21 -18.97 58.97 -48.36
CA ARG A 21 -17.68 58.44 -48.87
C ARG A 21 -16.57 58.77 -47.91
N GLY A 22 -15.77 57.78 -47.52
CA GLY A 22 -14.48 58.10 -46.91
C GLY A 22 -13.80 56.86 -46.29
N ALA A 23 -12.61 56.54 -46.80
CA ALA A 23 -11.58 55.68 -46.25
C ALA A 23 -11.83 54.17 -46.23
N THR A 24 -11.13 53.48 -47.08
CA THR A 24 -10.91 52.04 -47.03
C THR A 24 -10.12 51.70 -45.78
N ALA A 25 -10.81 51.30 -44.72
CA ALA A 25 -10.18 50.62 -43.59
C ALA A 25 -9.86 49.21 -44.01
N GLU A 26 -8.63 48.77 -43.93
CA GLU A 26 -8.25 47.36 -44.02
C GLU A 26 -9.09 46.55 -43.01
N PRO A 27 -9.57 45.36 -43.41
CA PRO A 27 -10.27 44.51 -42.49
C PRO A 27 -9.33 44.14 -41.33
N PRO A 28 -9.84 44.09 -40.09
CA PRO A 28 -9.00 43.68 -38.94
C PRO A 28 -8.44 42.27 -39.25
N GLN A 29 -7.11 42.21 -39.24
CA GLN A 29 -6.43 40.92 -39.33
C GLN A 29 -6.99 40.03 -38.23
N ASP A 30 -7.63 38.96 -38.63
CA ASP A 30 -8.09 37.90 -37.73
C ASP A 30 -6.83 37.26 -37.10
N THR A 31 -6.36 37.82 -35.99
CA THR A 31 -5.27 37.24 -35.23
C THR A 31 -5.79 35.95 -34.63
N ALA A 32 -5.53 34.83 -35.31
CA ALA A 32 -5.78 33.52 -34.76
C ALA A 32 -5.29 33.47 -33.31
N PRO A 33 -6.06 32.96 -32.36
CA PRO A 33 -5.62 32.93 -30.96
C PRO A 33 -4.27 32.20 -30.91
N VAL A 34 -3.26 32.89 -30.38
CA VAL A 34 -1.92 32.30 -30.16
C VAL A 34 -2.12 31.09 -29.26
N ARG A 35 -1.97 29.90 -29.84
CA ARG A 35 -1.96 28.69 -29.02
C ARG A 35 -0.76 28.78 -28.08
N PRO A 36 -0.95 28.61 -26.77
CA PRO A 36 0.18 28.50 -25.87
C PRO A 36 1.08 27.35 -26.33
N PRO A 37 2.40 27.44 -26.08
CA PRO A 37 3.30 26.34 -26.41
C PRO A 37 2.79 25.02 -25.80
N SER A 38 3.01 23.91 -26.49
CA SER A 38 2.62 22.59 -25.98
C SER A 38 3.37 22.32 -24.67
N LEU A 39 2.61 22.11 -23.59
CA LEU A 39 3.15 21.72 -22.31
C LEU A 39 3.32 20.21 -22.26
N ALA A 40 4.51 19.71 -21.91
CA ALA A 40 4.69 18.29 -21.69
C ALA A 40 3.93 17.86 -20.42
N LEU A 41 3.47 16.61 -20.37
CA LEU A 41 2.75 16.11 -19.20
C LEU A 41 3.64 16.10 -17.94
N SER A 42 4.95 15.86 -18.10
CA SER A 42 5.96 15.97 -17.04
C SER A 42 6.02 17.36 -16.39
N ASP A 43 5.73 18.40 -17.16
CA ASP A 43 5.82 19.79 -16.72
C ASP A 43 4.46 20.33 -16.25
N TYR A 44 3.41 19.51 -16.35
CA TYR A 44 2.05 19.88 -15.98
C TYR A 44 1.83 19.68 -14.50
N GLU A 45 1.89 20.75 -13.72
CA GLU A 45 1.70 20.78 -12.28
C GLU A 45 0.51 21.69 -11.90
N PRO A 46 -0.72 21.25 -12.11
CA PRO A 46 -1.90 22.07 -11.83
C PRO A 46 -2.05 22.32 -10.33
N LYS A 47 -2.22 23.59 -9.97
CA LYS A 47 -2.60 23.97 -8.60
C LYS A 47 -4.12 23.99 -8.48
N SER A 48 -4.63 23.35 -7.45
CA SER A 48 -6.05 23.42 -7.13
C SER A 48 -6.43 24.86 -6.78
N MET A 49 -7.58 25.28 -7.29
CA MET A 49 -8.20 26.57 -6.94
C MET A 49 -9.33 26.37 -5.90
N LEU A 50 -9.54 25.15 -5.41
CA LEU A 50 -10.50 24.86 -4.37
C LEU A 50 -10.10 25.54 -3.06
N GLN A 51 -11.09 26.11 -2.38
CA GLN A 51 -10.95 26.62 -1.02
C GLN A 51 -11.64 25.62 -0.11
N VAL A 52 -10.90 24.61 0.30
CA VAL A 52 -11.37 23.51 1.16
C VAL A 52 -10.72 23.61 2.54
N ARG A 53 -11.31 22.94 3.52
CA ARG A 53 -10.74 22.87 4.86
C ARG A 53 -9.41 22.09 4.80
N GLU A 54 -8.40 22.62 5.49
CA GLU A 54 -7.13 21.95 5.73
C GLU A 54 -6.95 21.72 7.22
N THR A 55 -7.03 20.45 7.64
CA THR A 55 -6.77 20.06 9.01
C THR A 55 -5.37 19.48 9.13
N ARG A 56 -4.58 20.03 10.04
CA ARG A 56 -3.26 19.49 10.35
C ARG A 56 -3.38 18.51 11.52
N VAL A 57 -3.07 17.26 11.27
CA VAL A 57 -3.08 16.18 12.27
C VAL A 57 -1.63 15.74 12.51
N GLU A 58 -0.93 16.48 13.36
CA GLU A 58 0.50 16.25 13.63
C GLU A 58 0.78 14.97 14.42
N ARG A 59 -0.21 14.44 15.11
CA ARG A 59 -0.10 13.29 16.01
C ARG A 59 -1.42 12.53 16.03
N SER A 60 -1.39 11.20 15.99
CA SER A 60 -2.58 10.38 16.07
C SER A 60 -3.31 10.56 17.40
N ARG A 61 -4.65 10.54 17.35
CA ARG A 61 -5.54 10.65 18.53
C ARG A 61 -5.35 9.53 19.53
N TYR A 62 -5.00 8.34 19.07
CA TYR A 62 -4.77 7.14 19.88
C TYR A 62 -3.41 6.54 19.58
N PRO A 63 -2.79 5.80 20.53
CA PRO A 63 -1.55 5.10 20.26
C PRO A 63 -1.70 4.13 19.08
N VAL A 64 -0.68 4.09 18.21
CA VAL A 64 -0.67 3.31 16.97
C VAL A 64 0.30 2.14 17.07
N ILE A 65 -0.09 1.00 16.53
CA ILE A 65 0.80 -0.07 16.09
C ILE A 65 0.84 0.01 14.56
N ASP A 66 1.98 0.43 14.00
CA ASP A 66 2.21 0.33 12.56
C ASP A 66 2.60 -1.11 12.23
N PHE A 67 1.63 -1.86 11.74
CA PHE A 67 1.79 -3.31 11.48
C PHE A 67 2.65 -3.59 10.25
N HIS A 68 2.90 -2.60 9.40
CA HIS A 68 3.57 -2.83 8.12
C HIS A 68 4.68 -1.81 7.88
N THR A 69 5.90 -2.20 8.22
CA THR A 69 7.11 -1.41 7.96
C THR A 69 8.26 -2.31 7.50
N HIS A 70 9.23 -1.71 6.81
CA HIS A 70 10.42 -2.37 6.29
C HIS A 70 11.68 -1.68 6.82
N ILE A 71 12.15 -2.03 8.01
CA ILE A 71 13.36 -1.45 8.63
C ILE A 71 14.63 -2.24 8.35
N THR A 72 14.48 -3.40 7.71
CA THR A 72 15.60 -4.21 7.19
C THR A 72 15.26 -4.78 5.83
N VAL A 73 16.26 -5.06 5.00
CA VAL A 73 16.11 -5.74 3.71
C VAL A 73 17.15 -6.85 3.57
N SER A 74 16.96 -7.79 2.65
CA SER A 74 17.97 -8.82 2.38
C SER A 74 19.28 -8.19 1.90
N ALA A 75 20.43 -8.67 2.39
CA ALA A 75 21.72 -8.20 1.94
C ALA A 75 22.08 -8.73 0.52
N HIS A 76 21.40 -9.78 0.08
CA HIS A 76 21.59 -10.35 -1.25
C HIS A 76 20.28 -10.91 -1.79
N GLU A 77 19.92 -10.45 -2.97
CA GLU A 77 18.73 -10.87 -3.70
C GLU A 77 19.07 -11.12 -5.16
N VAL A 78 18.44 -12.11 -5.77
CA VAL A 78 18.58 -12.42 -7.20
C VAL A 78 17.19 -12.58 -7.80
N ASN A 79 16.85 -11.76 -8.79
CA ASN A 79 15.58 -11.80 -9.50
C ASN A 79 14.36 -11.79 -8.55
N GLY A 80 14.35 -10.90 -7.55
CA GLY A 80 13.26 -10.78 -6.58
C GLY A 80 13.19 -11.90 -5.54
N VAL A 81 14.23 -12.74 -5.43
CA VAL A 81 14.32 -13.81 -4.45
C VAL A 81 15.41 -13.51 -3.42
N PRO A 82 15.07 -13.27 -2.15
CA PRO A 82 16.03 -13.12 -1.06
C PRO A 82 16.80 -14.44 -0.84
N LEU A 83 18.12 -14.39 -0.93
CA LEU A 83 18.98 -15.58 -0.81
C LEU A 83 19.85 -15.55 0.44
N ALA A 84 20.13 -14.37 1.00
CA ALA A 84 20.98 -14.21 2.19
C ALA A 84 20.15 -14.14 3.47
N ALA A 85 20.65 -14.79 4.52
CA ALA A 85 20.15 -14.58 5.87
C ALA A 85 20.55 -13.20 6.42
N GLU A 86 21.70 -12.68 6.01
CA GLU A 86 22.23 -11.38 6.39
C GLU A 86 21.30 -10.26 5.97
N ARG A 87 21.18 -9.23 6.85
CA ARG A 87 20.30 -8.09 6.63
C ARG A 87 21.07 -6.79 6.49
N THR A 88 20.59 -5.94 5.60
CA THR A 88 20.92 -4.52 5.58
C THR A 88 19.93 -3.78 6.46
N TYR A 89 20.46 -3.00 7.42
CA TYR A 89 19.66 -2.21 8.36
C TYR A 89 19.50 -0.81 7.79
N LEU A 90 18.26 -0.35 7.66
CA LEU A 90 17.94 0.91 6.98
C LEU A 90 17.93 2.12 7.91
N SER A 91 17.88 1.91 9.22
CA SER A 91 17.95 3.00 10.21
C SER A 91 18.41 2.50 11.57
N ASP A 92 18.94 3.41 12.39
CA ASP A 92 19.14 3.14 13.80
C ASP A 92 17.82 3.22 14.59
N PRO A 93 17.62 2.35 15.60
CA PRO A 93 16.40 2.37 16.39
C PRO A 93 16.08 3.73 17.02
N GLY A 94 17.10 4.49 17.41
CA GLY A 94 16.93 5.82 18.02
C GLY A 94 16.28 6.84 17.08
N GLU A 95 16.62 6.83 15.80
CA GLU A 95 16.03 7.68 14.77
C GLU A 95 14.55 7.35 14.58
N LEU A 96 14.22 6.06 14.51
CA LEU A 96 12.85 5.58 14.38
C LEU A 96 12.01 5.98 15.61
N ILE A 97 12.53 5.75 16.81
CA ILE A 97 11.84 6.08 18.06
C ILE A 97 11.55 7.56 18.17
N ALA A 98 12.45 8.42 17.71
CA ALA A 98 12.22 9.88 17.71
C ALA A 98 10.98 10.28 16.90
N VAL A 99 10.76 9.70 15.72
CA VAL A 99 9.55 9.91 14.92
C VAL A 99 8.36 9.26 15.58
N MET A 100 8.49 8.02 16.04
CA MET A 100 7.42 7.27 16.70
C MET A 100 6.84 8.05 17.89
N ASP A 101 7.70 8.64 18.73
CA ASP A 101 7.28 9.39 19.92
C ASP A 101 6.53 10.67 19.53
N ARG A 102 6.99 11.40 18.51
CA ARG A 102 6.28 12.59 18.01
C ARG A 102 4.91 12.23 17.43
N LYS A 103 4.81 11.10 16.74
CA LYS A 103 3.59 10.68 16.01
C LYS A 103 2.63 9.79 16.80
N ASN A 104 2.94 9.48 18.07
CA ASN A 104 2.18 8.54 18.90
C ASN A 104 2.18 7.10 18.36
N ILE A 105 3.26 6.72 17.65
CA ILE A 105 3.46 5.34 17.22
C ILE A 105 4.06 4.57 18.41
N ARG A 106 3.26 3.72 19.01
CA ARG A 106 3.73 2.91 20.15
C ARG A 106 4.67 1.80 19.70
N THR A 107 4.36 1.18 18.59
CA THR A 107 5.05 -0.01 18.10
C THR A 107 5.14 0.03 16.57
N MET A 108 6.30 -0.36 16.03
CA MET A 108 6.48 -0.68 14.61
C MET A 108 6.73 -2.17 14.46
N VAL A 109 6.12 -2.76 13.41
CA VAL A 109 6.33 -4.16 13.06
C VAL A 109 7.19 -4.24 11.81
N ASN A 110 8.40 -4.74 11.96
CA ASN A 110 9.31 -5.01 10.86
C ASN A 110 8.88 -6.30 10.13
N LEU A 111 8.37 -6.19 8.93
CA LEU A 111 7.93 -7.35 8.16
C LEU A 111 9.09 -8.10 7.49
N THR A 112 10.23 -7.46 7.28
CA THR A 112 11.38 -8.02 6.55
C THR A 112 12.53 -8.37 7.48
N GLY A 113 12.24 -9.14 8.55
CA GLY A 113 13.25 -9.56 9.53
C GLY A 113 14.25 -10.60 9.04
N GLY A 114 13.94 -11.27 7.93
CA GLY A 114 14.74 -12.36 7.39
C GLY A 114 14.52 -13.70 8.08
N PHE A 115 15.53 -14.56 8.03
CA PHE A 115 15.53 -15.91 8.59
C PHE A 115 16.88 -16.21 9.26
N ASP A 116 16.95 -17.30 10.00
CA ASP A 116 18.17 -17.80 10.68
C ASP A 116 18.95 -16.72 11.45
N ALA A 117 20.26 -16.59 11.23
CA ALA A 117 21.13 -15.67 11.95
C ALA A 117 20.75 -14.19 11.75
N GLY A 118 20.30 -13.83 10.54
CA GLY A 118 19.85 -12.46 10.24
C GLY A 118 18.64 -12.05 11.06
N LEU A 119 17.66 -12.96 11.20
CA LEU A 119 16.49 -12.73 12.06
C LEU A 119 16.89 -12.56 13.53
N VAL A 120 17.77 -13.43 14.05
CA VAL A 120 18.23 -13.37 15.43
C VAL A 120 18.89 -12.03 15.72
N GLU A 121 19.74 -11.54 14.80
CA GLU A 121 20.42 -10.24 14.96
C GLU A 121 19.43 -9.07 14.83
N THR A 122 18.46 -9.14 13.93
CA THR A 122 17.40 -8.13 13.81
C THR A 122 16.61 -8.02 15.11
N ILE A 123 16.16 -9.15 15.67
CA ILE A 123 15.42 -9.18 16.94
C ILE A 123 16.30 -8.67 18.08
N ARG A 124 17.58 -9.00 18.11
CA ARG A 124 18.51 -8.49 19.12
C ARG A 124 18.62 -6.96 19.07
N ARG A 125 18.75 -6.42 17.86
CA ARG A 125 18.99 -4.99 17.62
C ARG A 125 17.78 -4.11 17.90
N TYR A 126 16.58 -4.59 17.57
CA TYR A 126 15.35 -3.81 17.68
C TYR A 126 14.46 -4.32 18.82
N ASP A 127 13.92 -5.52 18.73
CA ASP A 127 12.89 -6.02 19.64
C ASP A 127 13.39 -6.14 21.09
N LYS A 128 14.56 -6.77 21.30
CA LYS A 128 15.13 -6.97 22.64
C LYS A 128 15.78 -5.72 23.22
N ALA A 129 16.38 -4.88 22.39
CA ALA A 129 16.99 -3.64 22.82
C ALA A 129 15.95 -2.58 23.20
N TYR A 130 14.78 -2.61 22.57
CA TYR A 130 13.68 -1.64 22.79
C TYR A 130 12.35 -2.38 22.96
N PRO A 131 12.11 -3.04 24.09
CA PRO A 131 10.89 -3.81 24.32
C PRO A 131 9.62 -3.01 24.07
N ASP A 132 8.63 -3.66 23.44
CA ASP A 132 7.34 -3.09 23.05
C ASP A 132 7.37 -1.98 21.98
N ARG A 133 8.58 -1.57 21.54
CA ARG A 133 8.69 -0.58 20.46
C ARG A 133 8.79 -1.24 19.08
N PHE A 134 9.37 -2.42 19.00
CA PHE A 134 9.54 -3.17 17.76
C PHE A 134 9.13 -4.62 17.94
N TYR A 135 8.52 -5.17 16.90
CA TYR A 135 8.32 -6.60 16.72
C TYR A 135 8.71 -6.98 15.30
N THR A 136 9.34 -8.13 15.15
CA THR A 136 9.88 -8.58 13.88
C THR A 136 9.19 -9.87 13.42
N LEU A 137 8.82 -9.92 12.14
CA LEU A 137 8.34 -11.12 11.46
C LEU A 137 9.51 -11.84 10.78
N THR A 138 9.43 -13.18 10.71
CA THR A 138 10.36 -13.99 9.92
C THR A 138 9.93 -14.05 8.46
N GLU A 139 10.85 -14.45 7.58
CA GLU A 139 10.62 -14.73 6.16
C GLU A 139 10.93 -16.19 5.85
N PRO A 140 10.36 -16.78 4.78
CA PRO A 140 10.75 -18.13 4.34
C PRO A 140 12.18 -18.18 3.83
N CYS A 141 12.88 -19.30 4.08
CA CYS A 141 14.20 -19.56 3.55
C CYS A 141 14.12 -20.23 2.18
N TYR A 142 13.92 -19.45 1.12
CA TYR A 142 13.79 -19.98 -0.25
C TYR A 142 15.09 -20.53 -0.83
N SER A 143 16.25 -20.12 -0.33
CA SER A 143 17.56 -20.65 -0.74
C SER A 143 17.69 -22.16 -0.52
N ARG A 144 16.88 -22.73 0.37
CA ARG A 144 16.85 -24.16 0.69
C ARG A 144 15.79 -24.98 -0.08
N LEU A 145 15.05 -24.35 -1.02
CA LEU A 145 13.91 -24.95 -1.73
C LEU A 145 14.22 -26.30 -2.37
N LEU A 146 15.47 -26.52 -2.80
CA LEU A 146 15.90 -27.74 -3.46
C LEU A 146 16.41 -28.83 -2.50
N GLU A 147 16.47 -28.56 -1.22
CA GLU A 147 16.89 -29.55 -0.22
C GLU A 147 15.81 -30.63 -0.06
N PRO A 148 16.21 -31.91 0.01
CA PRO A 148 15.27 -32.99 0.34
C PRO A 148 14.56 -32.72 1.67
N GLY A 149 13.22 -32.79 1.68
CA GLY A 149 12.44 -32.50 2.88
C GLY A 149 12.21 -31.03 3.16
N TYR A 150 12.42 -30.12 2.19
CA TYR A 150 12.21 -28.68 2.33
C TYR A 150 10.90 -28.29 3.05
N PRO A 151 9.73 -28.90 2.80
CA PRO A 151 8.49 -28.56 3.52
C PRO A 151 8.65 -28.64 5.05
N GLN A 152 9.30 -29.71 5.53
CA GLN A 152 9.56 -29.91 6.96
C GLN A 152 10.65 -28.97 7.47
N ILE A 153 11.72 -28.79 6.72
CA ILE A 153 12.82 -27.85 7.03
C ILE A 153 12.26 -26.45 7.21
N GLN A 154 11.38 -26.02 6.33
CA GLN A 154 10.76 -24.68 6.40
C GLN A 154 9.85 -24.53 7.64
N ALA A 155 9.07 -25.54 7.98
CA ALA A 155 8.23 -25.53 9.18
C ALA A 155 9.08 -25.46 10.47
N GLU A 156 10.14 -26.27 10.55
CA GLU A 156 11.09 -26.24 11.68
C GLU A 156 11.83 -24.90 11.81
N ALA A 157 12.20 -24.28 10.69
CA ALA A 157 12.82 -22.95 10.66
C ALA A 157 11.85 -21.88 11.24
N ILE A 158 10.56 -21.93 10.91
CA ILE A 158 9.56 -21.02 11.47
C ILE A 158 9.35 -21.26 12.97
N GLU A 159 9.29 -22.53 13.38
CA GLU A 159 9.21 -22.86 14.80
C GLU A 159 10.43 -22.35 15.58
N GLN A 160 11.64 -22.46 15.00
CA GLN A 160 12.85 -21.91 15.60
C GLN A 160 12.82 -20.37 15.61
N ALA A 161 12.33 -19.74 14.55
CA ALA A 161 12.13 -18.29 14.50
C ALA A 161 11.20 -17.79 15.61
N HIS A 162 10.09 -18.51 15.85
CA HIS A 162 9.19 -18.23 16.96
C HIS A 162 9.89 -18.33 18.34
N ARG A 163 10.66 -19.41 18.58
CA ARG A 163 11.49 -19.55 19.81
C ARG A 163 12.48 -18.41 19.98
N ASN A 164 13.02 -17.87 18.89
CA ASN A 164 13.94 -16.73 18.90
C ASN A 164 13.25 -15.37 19.16
N GLY A 165 11.91 -15.31 19.03
CA GLY A 165 11.10 -14.14 19.32
C GLY A 165 10.36 -13.54 18.13
N ALA A 166 10.40 -14.15 16.94
CA ALA A 166 9.61 -13.70 15.80
C ALA A 166 8.11 -13.75 16.11
N ARG A 167 7.36 -12.73 15.70
CA ARG A 167 5.94 -12.55 16.04
C ARG A 167 4.97 -12.90 14.90
N GLY A 168 5.46 -13.34 13.76
CA GLY A 168 4.68 -13.73 12.60
C GLY A 168 5.57 -14.14 11.44
N LEU A 169 4.93 -14.50 10.34
CA LEU A 169 5.57 -14.84 9.07
C LEU A 169 5.21 -13.80 8.01
N LYS A 170 6.19 -13.27 7.28
CA LYS A 170 5.98 -12.44 6.09
C LYS A 170 6.18 -13.26 4.83
N ILE A 171 5.19 -13.19 3.97
CA ILE A 171 5.31 -13.62 2.58
C ILE A 171 5.37 -12.38 1.70
N LEU A 172 6.49 -12.23 1.00
CA LEU A 172 6.66 -11.24 -0.06
C LEU A 172 6.10 -11.79 -1.38
N LYS A 173 5.87 -10.92 -2.33
CA LYS A 173 5.47 -11.29 -3.70
C LYS A 173 6.51 -12.16 -4.43
N THR A 174 7.67 -12.40 -3.80
CA THR A 174 8.63 -13.45 -4.19
C THR A 174 7.91 -14.77 -4.46
N LEU A 175 7.04 -15.22 -3.53
CA LEU A 175 6.21 -16.40 -3.77
C LEU A 175 5.02 -16.02 -4.66
N GLY A 176 4.98 -16.57 -5.85
CA GLY A 176 3.94 -16.33 -6.84
C GLY A 176 4.37 -15.47 -8.01
N LEU A 177 5.38 -14.57 -7.85
CA LEU A 177 5.86 -13.72 -8.95
C LEU A 177 7.32 -13.92 -9.32
N TYR A 178 8.19 -14.34 -8.38
CA TYR A 178 9.62 -14.44 -8.67
C TYR A 178 10.24 -15.79 -8.37
N LEU A 179 9.76 -16.50 -7.33
CA LEU A 179 10.30 -17.81 -6.96
C LEU A 179 10.03 -18.84 -8.05
N ARG A 180 11.08 -19.54 -8.47
CA ARG A 180 10.99 -20.58 -9.48
C ARG A 180 11.39 -21.94 -8.92
N ASP A 181 11.06 -23.02 -9.62
CA ASP A 181 11.31 -24.39 -9.17
C ASP A 181 12.81 -24.71 -8.98
N ASN A 182 13.72 -23.97 -9.65
CA ASN A 182 15.15 -23.94 -9.38
C ASN A 182 15.56 -22.63 -8.65
N ILE A 183 14.74 -22.13 -7.73
CA ILE A 183 14.90 -20.93 -6.93
C ILE A 183 14.79 -19.65 -7.81
N THR A 184 15.74 -19.38 -8.70
CA THR A 184 15.80 -18.18 -9.56
C THR A 184 15.57 -18.47 -11.04
N SER A 185 15.33 -19.73 -11.43
CA SER A 185 15.14 -20.17 -12.82
C SER A 185 14.13 -21.30 -12.92
N GLY A 186 13.66 -21.59 -14.14
CA GLY A 186 12.65 -22.62 -14.39
C GLY A 186 11.23 -22.11 -14.31
N LYS A 187 10.28 -22.95 -13.90
CA LYS A 187 8.86 -22.60 -13.82
C LYS A 187 8.55 -21.81 -12.56
N LEU A 188 7.60 -20.89 -12.65
CA LEU A 188 7.13 -20.11 -11.52
C LEU A 188 6.47 -21.03 -10.48
N VAL A 189 6.82 -20.84 -9.20
CA VAL A 189 6.24 -21.54 -8.07
C VAL A 189 4.96 -20.84 -7.65
N LYS A 190 3.85 -21.59 -7.58
CA LYS A 190 2.55 -21.03 -7.21
C LYS A 190 2.45 -20.81 -5.70
N ILE A 191 1.63 -19.85 -5.31
CA ILE A 191 1.36 -19.53 -3.89
C ILE A 191 0.74 -20.74 -3.17
N ASP A 192 -0.13 -21.47 -3.85
CA ASP A 192 -0.87 -22.64 -3.33
C ASP A 192 -0.15 -23.97 -3.56
N ASP A 193 1.15 -23.93 -3.86
CA ASP A 193 1.99 -25.12 -3.99
C ASP A 193 2.00 -25.90 -2.65
N PRO A 194 1.65 -27.19 -2.65
CA PRO A 194 1.55 -28.00 -1.42
C PRO A 194 2.84 -28.09 -0.60
N ARG A 195 4.01 -27.81 -1.21
CA ARG A 195 5.30 -27.78 -0.48
C ARG A 195 5.30 -26.75 0.67
N PHE A 196 4.43 -25.74 0.61
CA PHE A 196 4.33 -24.71 1.63
C PHE A 196 3.23 -25.00 2.67
N ASP A 197 2.40 -26.02 2.51
CA ASP A 197 1.34 -26.33 3.47
C ASP A 197 1.85 -26.51 4.92
N PRO A 198 2.97 -27.20 5.21
CA PRO A 198 3.51 -27.28 6.56
C PRO A 198 3.93 -25.93 7.15
N MET A 199 4.37 -24.99 6.31
CA MET A 199 4.69 -23.62 6.71
C MET A 199 3.45 -22.87 7.22
N TRP A 200 2.32 -23.00 6.54
CA TRP A 200 1.06 -22.39 6.96
C TRP A 200 0.53 -23.04 8.22
N GLU A 201 0.60 -24.37 8.31
CA GLU A 201 0.12 -25.14 9.46
C GLU A 201 0.85 -24.82 10.75
N ILE A 202 2.17 -24.73 10.72
CA ILE A 202 2.98 -24.40 11.90
C ILE A 202 2.67 -22.98 12.39
N CYS A 203 2.44 -22.01 11.51
CA CYS A 203 2.01 -20.67 11.88
C CYS A 203 0.67 -20.71 12.65
N GLY A 204 -0.30 -21.52 12.19
CA GLY A 204 -1.56 -21.72 12.89
C GLY A 204 -1.41 -22.36 14.28
N GLN A 205 -0.53 -23.37 14.40
CA GLN A 205 -0.24 -24.03 15.68
C GLN A 205 0.43 -23.09 16.69
N LEU A 206 1.35 -22.25 16.23
CA LEU A 206 2.06 -21.25 17.02
C LEU A 206 1.27 -19.96 17.22
N GLN A 207 0.09 -19.87 16.59
CA GLN A 207 -0.73 -18.66 16.56
C GLN A 207 0.01 -17.42 16.00
N MET A 208 0.97 -17.63 15.12
CA MET A 208 1.70 -16.58 14.42
C MET A 208 0.85 -16.08 13.22
N PRO A 209 0.58 -14.79 13.08
CA PRO A 209 -0.08 -14.27 11.89
C PRO A 209 0.83 -14.40 10.67
N VAL A 210 0.21 -14.63 9.52
CA VAL A 210 0.89 -14.63 8.22
C VAL A 210 0.54 -13.33 7.48
N ALA A 211 1.48 -12.40 7.41
CA ALA A 211 1.39 -11.18 6.61
C ALA A 211 1.73 -11.51 5.15
N ILE A 212 0.72 -11.50 4.27
CA ILE A 212 0.86 -12.03 2.90
C ILE A 212 0.68 -10.94 1.85
N HIS A 213 1.76 -10.66 1.08
CA HIS A 213 1.82 -9.78 -0.08
C HIS A 213 2.10 -10.62 -1.33
N ILE A 214 1.13 -10.74 -2.24
CA ILE A 214 1.24 -11.68 -3.37
C ILE A 214 0.97 -11.03 -4.73
N SER A 215 0.52 -9.79 -4.74
CA SER A 215 0.14 -9.08 -5.96
C SER A 215 0.27 -7.58 -5.77
N ASP A 216 0.23 -6.85 -6.86
CA ASP A 216 0.22 -5.38 -6.93
C ASP A 216 -1.10 -4.86 -7.53
N PRO A 217 -1.34 -3.54 -7.58
CA PRO A 217 -2.52 -2.96 -8.23
C PRO A 217 -2.73 -3.51 -9.65
N VAL A 218 -3.99 -3.65 -10.05
CA VAL A 218 -4.35 -4.24 -11.37
C VAL A 218 -3.63 -3.54 -12.53
N ALA A 219 -3.40 -2.25 -12.43
CA ALA A 219 -2.68 -1.47 -13.43
C ALA A 219 -1.26 -2.00 -13.74
N PHE A 220 -0.61 -2.68 -12.78
CA PHE A 220 0.73 -3.26 -12.95
C PHE A 220 0.73 -4.49 -13.88
N PHE A 221 -0.44 -5.09 -14.11
CA PHE A 221 -0.64 -6.24 -14.99
C PHE A 221 -1.22 -5.83 -16.37
N LEU A 222 -1.42 -4.53 -16.60
CA LEU A 222 -1.92 -3.97 -17.84
C LEU A 222 -0.81 -3.27 -18.63
N PRO A 223 -0.98 -3.03 -19.95
CA PRO A 223 -0.02 -2.26 -20.74
C PRO A 223 0.30 -0.92 -20.09
N THR A 224 1.57 -0.55 -20.02
CA THR A 224 2.02 0.78 -19.59
C THR A 224 1.84 1.77 -20.74
N ASP A 225 0.59 2.17 -21.01
CA ASP A 225 0.21 3.07 -22.08
C ASP A 225 -0.61 4.26 -21.58
N ARG A 226 -1.11 5.09 -22.49
CA ARG A 226 -1.90 6.30 -22.17
C ARG A 226 -3.20 6.04 -21.41
N PHE A 227 -3.65 4.81 -21.25
CA PHE A 227 -4.86 4.42 -20.54
C PHE A 227 -4.57 3.85 -19.16
N ASN A 228 -3.31 3.59 -18.86
CA ASN A 228 -2.89 3.07 -17.56
C ASN A 228 -2.87 4.20 -16.52
N GLU A 229 -3.66 4.09 -15.46
CA GLU A 229 -3.71 5.12 -14.41
C GLU A 229 -2.40 5.28 -13.63
N ARG A 230 -1.52 4.27 -13.67
CA ARG A 230 -0.20 4.23 -13.04
C ARG A 230 0.94 4.48 -14.03
N TYR A 231 0.64 5.10 -15.18
CA TYR A 231 1.60 5.31 -16.26
C TYR A 231 2.91 5.95 -15.80
N GLU A 232 2.84 7.02 -14.99
CA GLU A 232 4.05 7.73 -14.53
C GLU A 232 4.86 6.86 -13.55
N GLU A 233 4.20 6.17 -12.63
CA GLU A 233 4.85 5.25 -11.69
C GLU A 233 5.55 4.11 -12.43
N LEU A 234 4.85 3.42 -13.33
CA LEU A 234 5.41 2.30 -14.09
C LEU A 234 6.44 2.72 -15.15
N THR A 235 6.41 3.97 -15.61
CA THR A 235 7.46 4.51 -16.48
C THR A 235 8.74 4.76 -15.70
N ASN A 236 8.63 5.21 -14.45
CA ASN A 236 9.78 5.41 -13.56
C ASN A 236 10.32 4.08 -12.99
N HIS A 237 9.46 3.08 -12.86
CA HIS A 237 9.77 1.75 -12.32
C HIS A 237 9.32 0.64 -13.29
N PRO A 238 9.96 0.50 -14.47
CA PRO A 238 9.54 -0.47 -15.49
C PRO A 238 9.63 -1.92 -15.03
N ASP A 239 10.48 -2.21 -14.04
CA ASP A 239 10.64 -3.50 -13.38
C ASP A 239 9.44 -3.90 -12.49
N TRP A 240 8.51 -2.96 -12.24
CA TRP A 240 7.27 -3.24 -11.50
C TRP A 240 6.12 -3.67 -12.41
N SER A 241 6.29 -3.56 -13.73
CA SER A 241 5.29 -4.04 -14.68
C SER A 241 5.33 -5.56 -14.80
N PHE A 242 4.17 -6.19 -14.66
CA PHE A 242 3.95 -7.64 -14.86
C PHE A 242 3.23 -7.90 -16.19
N HIS A 243 3.05 -6.88 -17.04
CA HIS A 243 2.48 -7.02 -18.36
C HIS A 243 3.49 -7.59 -19.37
N ASP A 244 3.02 -8.34 -20.35
CA ASP A 244 3.83 -8.97 -21.42
C ASP A 244 4.94 -9.93 -20.92
N HIS A 245 4.87 -10.38 -19.68
CA HIS A 245 5.75 -11.37 -19.09
C HIS A 245 4.97 -12.65 -18.75
N ASP A 246 5.70 -13.73 -18.47
CA ASP A 246 5.10 -15.01 -18.01
C ASP A 246 4.74 -14.94 -16.53
N PHE A 247 3.87 -13.96 -16.18
CA PHE A 247 3.33 -13.76 -14.84
C PHE A 247 1.84 -14.10 -14.78
N PRO A 248 1.35 -14.63 -13.65
CA PRO A 248 -0.07 -14.76 -13.40
C PRO A 248 -0.75 -13.38 -13.32
N SER A 249 -2.01 -13.30 -13.67
CA SER A 249 -2.82 -12.10 -13.45
C SER A 249 -3.03 -11.83 -11.95
N ASN A 250 -3.39 -10.59 -11.59
CA ASN A 250 -3.80 -10.23 -10.23
C ASN A 250 -4.89 -11.18 -9.70
N ALA A 251 -5.92 -11.49 -10.50
CA ALA A 251 -7.01 -12.38 -10.11
C ALA A 251 -6.53 -13.80 -9.80
N GLU A 252 -5.65 -14.38 -10.63
CA GLU A 252 -5.08 -15.72 -10.40
C GLU A 252 -4.27 -15.79 -9.11
N LEU A 253 -3.49 -14.74 -8.81
CA LEU A 253 -2.73 -14.62 -7.57
C LEU A 253 -3.66 -14.56 -6.34
N ILE A 254 -4.71 -13.73 -6.39
CA ILE A 254 -5.70 -13.62 -5.31
C ILE A 254 -6.42 -14.96 -5.10
N GLU A 255 -6.83 -15.63 -6.16
CA GLU A 255 -7.48 -16.93 -6.05
C GLU A 255 -6.54 -18.01 -5.47
N ALA A 256 -5.26 -18.02 -5.86
CA ALA A 256 -4.27 -18.94 -5.28
C ALA A 256 -4.09 -18.69 -3.78
N ARG A 257 -3.98 -17.43 -3.35
CA ARG A 257 -3.98 -17.04 -1.92
C ARG A 257 -5.24 -17.52 -1.21
N ASN A 258 -6.41 -17.32 -1.80
CA ASN A 258 -7.68 -17.68 -1.21
C ASN A 258 -7.81 -19.20 -1.02
N ARG A 259 -7.24 -20.01 -1.94
CA ARG A 259 -7.16 -21.49 -1.75
C ARG A 259 -6.28 -21.84 -0.54
N VAL A 260 -5.16 -21.15 -0.33
CA VAL A 260 -4.32 -21.34 0.87
C VAL A 260 -5.11 -21.01 2.14
N ILE A 261 -5.76 -19.85 2.20
CA ILE A 261 -6.54 -19.40 3.36
C ILE A 261 -7.64 -20.41 3.70
N ALA A 262 -8.33 -20.93 2.67
CA ALA A 262 -9.38 -21.95 2.84
C ALA A 262 -8.85 -23.28 3.39
N ARG A 263 -7.64 -23.72 2.95
CA ARG A 263 -7.02 -24.96 3.42
C ARG A 263 -6.50 -24.88 4.85
N HIS A 264 -6.18 -23.68 5.33
CA HIS A 264 -5.54 -23.45 6.64
C HIS A 264 -6.41 -22.59 7.57
N PRO A 265 -7.62 -23.04 7.98
CA PRO A 265 -8.58 -22.22 8.74
C PRO A 265 -8.12 -21.87 10.16
N LYS A 266 -7.09 -22.56 10.67
CA LYS A 266 -6.48 -22.26 11.99
C LYS A 266 -5.39 -21.20 11.93
N THR A 267 -4.92 -20.84 10.73
CA THR A 267 -3.88 -19.83 10.51
C THR A 267 -4.55 -18.51 10.24
N HIS A 268 -4.14 -17.47 10.98
CA HIS A 268 -4.60 -16.10 10.77
C HIS A 268 -3.77 -15.46 9.67
N PHE A 269 -4.41 -15.05 8.58
CA PHE A 269 -3.78 -14.33 7.49
C PHE A 269 -4.12 -12.85 7.55
N VAL A 270 -3.11 -12.00 7.32
CA VAL A 270 -3.26 -10.57 7.07
C VAL A 270 -2.88 -10.33 5.62
N ALA A 271 -3.88 -10.19 4.75
CA ALA A 271 -3.65 -9.87 3.35
C ALA A 271 -3.30 -8.38 3.24
N LEU A 272 -2.05 -8.10 2.90
CA LEU A 272 -1.47 -6.77 2.90
C LEU A 272 -2.06 -5.90 1.78
N HIS A 273 -1.92 -4.58 1.90
CA HIS A 273 -2.34 -3.61 0.88
C HIS A 273 -3.82 -3.74 0.49
N VAL A 274 -4.71 -3.83 1.52
CA VAL A 274 -6.15 -4.05 1.33
C VAL A 274 -6.40 -5.33 0.51
N GLY A 275 -5.69 -6.41 0.87
CA GLY A 275 -5.80 -7.69 0.19
C GLY A 275 -5.26 -7.71 -1.25
N ASN A 276 -4.37 -6.75 -1.60
CA ASN A 276 -3.83 -6.50 -2.94
C ASN A 276 -4.90 -6.15 -3.99
N PHE A 277 -6.04 -5.60 -3.57
CA PHE A 277 -7.13 -5.24 -4.48
C PHE A 277 -7.94 -4.04 -3.95
N ALA A 278 -7.26 -2.97 -3.56
CA ALA A 278 -7.87 -1.75 -3.02
C ALA A 278 -8.78 -1.03 -4.02
N GLU A 279 -8.63 -1.31 -5.30
CA GLU A 279 -9.46 -0.80 -6.40
C GLU A 279 -10.86 -1.43 -6.40
N ASP A 280 -11.03 -2.62 -5.82
CA ASP A 280 -12.31 -3.33 -5.73
C ASP A 280 -12.61 -3.77 -4.28
N LEU A 281 -13.12 -2.85 -3.48
CA LEU A 281 -13.54 -3.13 -2.10
C LEU A 281 -14.72 -4.12 -2.01
N GLY A 282 -15.46 -4.33 -3.10
CA GLY A 282 -16.48 -5.36 -3.21
C GLY A 282 -15.86 -6.75 -3.12
N ASN A 283 -14.85 -7.03 -3.95
CA ASN A 283 -14.13 -8.30 -3.94
C ASN A 283 -13.42 -8.54 -2.60
N VAL A 284 -12.78 -7.51 -2.03
CA VAL A 284 -12.13 -7.62 -0.71
C VAL A 284 -13.17 -7.95 0.37
N SER A 285 -14.36 -7.33 0.31
CA SER A 285 -15.47 -7.62 1.22
C SER A 285 -15.95 -9.07 1.11
N GLU A 286 -16.14 -9.58 -0.09
CA GLU A 286 -16.51 -10.98 -0.32
C GLU A 286 -15.48 -11.95 0.29
N ASN A 287 -14.18 -11.66 0.15
CA ASN A 287 -13.13 -12.46 0.74
C ASN A 287 -13.15 -12.40 2.28
N LEU A 288 -13.36 -11.23 2.86
CA LEU A 288 -13.50 -11.07 4.31
C LEU A 288 -14.74 -11.78 4.86
N ASP A 289 -15.86 -11.72 4.16
CA ASP A 289 -17.08 -12.44 4.54
C ASP A 289 -16.91 -13.97 4.45
N ARG A 290 -16.16 -14.44 3.44
CA ARG A 290 -15.90 -15.86 3.20
C ARG A 290 -14.91 -16.46 4.19
N PHE A 291 -13.88 -15.71 4.59
CA PHE A 291 -12.77 -16.24 5.38
C PHE A 291 -12.68 -15.55 6.76
N PRO A 292 -13.18 -16.19 7.83
CA PRO A 292 -13.12 -15.64 9.18
C PRO A 292 -11.68 -15.47 9.71
N ASN A 293 -10.72 -16.20 9.17
CA ASN A 293 -9.30 -16.15 9.49
C ASN A 293 -8.49 -15.15 8.64
N LEU A 294 -9.17 -14.26 7.90
CA LEU A 294 -8.55 -13.23 7.08
C LEU A 294 -8.75 -11.85 7.69
N SER A 295 -7.70 -11.05 7.73
CA SER A 295 -7.68 -9.61 7.97
C SER A 295 -6.94 -8.89 6.84
N VAL A 296 -7.01 -7.56 6.80
CA VAL A 296 -6.27 -6.75 5.83
C VAL A 296 -5.56 -5.59 6.55
N ASP A 297 -4.51 -5.05 5.94
CA ASP A 297 -3.96 -3.75 6.34
C ASP A 297 -4.25 -2.68 5.27
N ILE A 298 -3.91 -1.43 5.58
CA ILE A 298 -4.14 -0.29 4.67
C ILE A 298 -2.85 0.25 4.05
N ALA A 299 -1.75 -0.43 4.27
CA ALA A 299 -0.41 0.00 3.89
C ALA A 299 -0.32 0.36 2.41
N ALA A 300 0.24 1.53 2.10
CA ALA A 300 0.43 2.08 0.75
C ALA A 300 -0.84 2.16 -0.12
N ARG A 301 -2.06 2.13 0.46
CA ARG A 301 -3.34 2.11 -0.28
C ARG A 301 -4.32 3.22 0.09
N ILE A 302 -3.86 4.24 0.81
CA ILE A 302 -4.73 5.41 1.05
C ILE A 302 -5.00 6.20 -0.25
N GLY A 303 -4.15 6.06 -1.26
CA GLY A 303 -4.36 6.62 -2.60
C GLY A 303 -5.62 6.07 -3.28
N GLU A 304 -5.92 4.77 -3.14
CA GLU A 304 -7.13 4.13 -3.65
C GLU A 304 -8.33 4.33 -2.72
N LEU A 305 -8.14 4.11 -1.43
CA LEU A 305 -9.19 4.25 -0.42
C LEU A 305 -9.75 5.68 -0.40
N GLY A 306 -8.88 6.68 -0.47
CA GLY A 306 -9.27 8.09 -0.43
C GLY A 306 -9.94 8.61 -1.69
N ARG A 307 -9.81 7.92 -2.84
CA ARG A 307 -10.57 8.21 -4.07
C ARG A 307 -12.01 7.70 -4.01
N GLN A 308 -12.32 6.78 -3.09
CA GLN A 308 -13.64 6.19 -2.87
C GLN A 308 -14.09 6.35 -1.41
N PRO A 309 -14.10 7.56 -0.83
CA PRO A 309 -14.19 7.78 0.62
C PRO A 309 -15.49 7.24 1.24
N ARG A 310 -16.60 7.27 0.52
CA ARG A 310 -17.89 6.73 1.01
C ARG A 310 -17.87 5.21 1.11
N THR A 311 -17.36 4.54 0.07
CA THR A 311 -17.20 3.08 0.04
C THR A 311 -16.17 2.64 1.08
N ALA A 312 -15.04 3.36 1.16
CA ALA A 312 -13.99 3.11 2.15
C ALA A 312 -14.53 3.24 3.58
N ARG A 313 -15.26 4.33 3.90
CA ARG A 313 -15.86 4.49 5.22
C ARG A 313 -16.80 3.32 5.57
N ALA A 314 -17.72 2.96 4.68
CA ALA A 314 -18.62 1.81 4.89
C ALA A 314 -17.87 0.49 5.07
N PHE A 315 -16.76 0.30 4.32
CA PHE A 315 -15.87 -0.86 4.48
C PHE A 315 -15.22 -0.90 5.86
N PHE A 316 -14.69 0.22 6.35
CA PHE A 316 -14.11 0.31 7.70
C PHE A 316 -15.15 0.08 8.80
N GLU A 317 -16.36 0.61 8.64
CA GLU A 317 -17.46 0.38 9.59
C GLU A 317 -17.86 -1.09 9.67
N LYS A 318 -17.98 -1.77 8.52
CA LYS A 318 -18.35 -3.19 8.46
C LYS A 318 -17.25 -4.11 8.99
N TYR A 319 -15.99 -3.85 8.62
CA TYR A 319 -14.86 -4.73 8.94
C TYR A 319 -13.92 -4.14 10.00
N GLN A 320 -14.45 -3.30 10.89
CA GLN A 320 -13.68 -2.56 11.91
C GLN A 320 -12.77 -3.42 12.79
N ASP A 321 -13.10 -4.72 12.95
CA ASP A 321 -12.33 -5.68 13.75
C ASP A 321 -11.29 -6.46 12.94
N ARG A 322 -11.15 -6.16 11.64
CA ARG A 322 -10.34 -6.93 10.69
C ARG A 322 -9.40 -6.07 9.84
N ILE A 323 -9.37 -4.76 10.08
CA ILE A 323 -8.51 -3.80 9.37
C ILE A 323 -7.40 -3.34 10.30
N LEU A 324 -6.15 -3.49 9.89
CA LEU A 324 -4.95 -3.09 10.62
C LEU A 324 -4.38 -1.81 10.02
N PHE A 325 -3.87 -0.93 10.88
CA PHE A 325 -3.06 0.20 10.43
C PHE A 325 -1.69 -0.30 9.95
N GLY A 326 -1.25 0.20 8.83
CA GLY A 326 0.07 -0.03 8.25
C GLY A 326 0.39 1.07 7.26
N THR A 327 1.67 1.41 7.12
CA THR A 327 2.13 2.46 6.19
C THR A 327 2.93 1.91 5.02
N ASP A 328 3.54 0.75 5.14
CA ASP A 328 4.57 0.22 4.24
C ASP A 328 5.86 1.08 4.27
N ALA A 329 6.09 1.73 5.42
CA ALA A 329 7.17 2.70 5.55
C ALA A 329 8.55 2.03 5.51
N THR A 330 9.44 2.66 4.74
CA THR A 330 10.86 2.32 4.61
C THR A 330 11.69 3.53 5.03
N PRO A 331 12.59 3.43 6.04
CA PRO A 331 13.34 4.59 6.53
C PRO A 331 14.30 5.19 5.52
N HIS A 332 15.04 4.35 4.82
CA HIS A 332 16.05 4.72 3.81
C HIS A 332 16.11 3.63 2.74
N GLY A 333 16.78 3.94 1.63
CA GLY A 333 17.00 2.97 0.55
C GLY A 333 15.84 2.85 -0.43
N ASP A 334 14.81 3.66 -0.25
CA ASP A 334 13.69 3.76 -1.17
C ASP A 334 13.36 5.25 -1.40
N ASP A 335 13.25 5.62 -2.67
CA ASP A 335 12.95 7.01 -3.07
C ASP A 335 11.44 7.24 -3.27
N LEU A 336 10.59 6.30 -2.85
CA LEU A 336 9.14 6.39 -2.99
C LEU A 336 8.54 7.30 -1.91
N PRO A 337 8.12 8.51 -2.23
CA PRO A 337 7.63 9.48 -1.24
C PRO A 337 6.45 8.97 -0.40
N GLN A 338 5.58 8.13 -0.97
CA GLN A 338 4.43 7.54 -0.28
C GLN A 338 4.79 6.44 0.72
N GLN A 339 6.05 6.00 0.76
CA GLN A 339 6.55 4.96 1.66
C GLN A 339 7.74 5.43 2.50
N LEU A 340 8.32 6.59 2.19
CA LEU A 340 9.46 7.11 2.95
C LEU A 340 9.03 7.43 4.39
N PHE A 341 9.69 6.80 5.37
CA PHE A 341 9.44 6.98 6.80
C PHE A 341 9.76 8.42 7.23
N THR A 342 8.73 9.24 7.37
CA THR A 342 8.81 10.65 7.77
C THR A 342 7.63 11.04 8.65
N ASP A 343 7.78 12.17 9.37
CA ASP A 343 6.65 12.78 10.10
C ASP A 343 5.45 13.03 9.18
N GLN A 344 5.70 13.53 7.98
CA GLN A 344 4.67 13.92 7.01
C GLN A 344 3.88 12.71 6.48
N LEU A 345 4.53 11.56 6.28
CA LEU A 345 3.84 10.33 5.90
C LEU A 345 2.74 9.99 6.91
N TYR A 346 3.07 9.97 8.19
CA TYR A 346 2.11 9.67 9.25
C TYR A 346 1.01 10.72 9.37
N GLU A 347 1.33 12.01 9.23
CA GLU A 347 0.35 13.11 9.25
C GLU A 347 -0.71 12.95 8.16
N ILE A 348 -0.31 12.50 6.96
CA ILE A 348 -1.22 12.23 5.85
C ILE A 348 -2.16 11.05 6.18
N TYR A 349 -1.64 9.95 6.73
CA TYR A 349 -2.46 8.82 7.18
C TYR A 349 -3.44 9.21 8.28
N PHE A 350 -3.01 10.01 9.26
CA PHE A 350 -3.89 10.48 10.32
C PHE A 350 -4.95 11.42 9.77
N ARG A 351 -4.58 12.36 8.89
CA ARG A 351 -5.54 13.23 8.22
C ARG A 351 -6.59 12.43 7.44
N PHE A 352 -6.18 11.40 6.74
CA PHE A 352 -7.09 10.51 6.01
C PHE A 352 -8.08 9.81 6.94
N LEU A 353 -7.63 9.26 8.07
CA LEU A 353 -8.48 8.47 8.97
C LEU A 353 -9.32 9.34 9.93
N GLU A 354 -8.79 10.48 10.40
CA GLU A 354 -9.35 11.26 11.50
C GLU A 354 -10.15 12.50 11.06
N THR A 355 -10.15 12.83 9.76
CA THR A 355 -10.82 14.05 9.27
C THR A 355 -11.76 13.77 8.10
N SER A 356 -12.67 14.71 7.86
CA SER A 356 -13.50 14.78 6.65
C SER A 356 -12.94 15.76 5.61
N ASP A 357 -11.64 16.03 5.65
CA ASP A 357 -10.99 16.95 4.72
C ASP A 357 -11.11 16.44 3.28
N GLU A 358 -11.19 17.38 2.34
CA GLU A 358 -11.42 17.08 0.94
C GLU A 358 -10.20 17.46 0.08
N TYR A 359 -9.94 16.64 -0.95
CA TYR A 359 -9.06 16.98 -2.06
C TYR A 359 -7.62 17.33 -1.65
N PHE A 360 -6.96 16.48 -0.89
CA PHE A 360 -5.58 16.65 -0.43
C PHE A 360 -4.61 15.59 -0.97
N ASP A 361 -3.31 15.88 -0.87
CA ASP A 361 -2.27 14.98 -1.35
C ASP A 361 -2.15 13.72 -0.47
N TYR A 362 -1.97 12.56 -1.09
CA TYR A 362 -1.80 11.28 -0.40
C TYR A 362 -0.33 10.93 -0.12
N ALA A 363 0.60 11.73 -0.60
CA ALA A 363 2.04 11.53 -0.42
C ALA A 363 2.75 12.87 -0.23
N PRO A 364 3.89 12.92 0.47
CA PRO A 364 4.70 14.13 0.65
C PRO A 364 5.53 14.42 -0.60
N ALA A 365 4.87 14.62 -1.74
CA ALA A 365 5.50 14.85 -3.04
C ALA A 365 4.77 15.94 -3.82
N LYS A 366 5.52 16.74 -4.56
CA LYS A 366 4.99 17.81 -5.41
C LYS A 366 4.10 17.26 -6.54
N VAL A 367 4.53 16.16 -7.16
CA VAL A 367 3.74 15.36 -8.10
C VAL A 367 3.40 14.07 -7.40
N PRO A 368 2.11 13.73 -7.28
CA PRO A 368 1.71 12.49 -6.61
C PRO A 368 2.30 11.27 -7.32
N PRO A 369 3.03 10.38 -6.60
CA PRO A 369 3.90 9.39 -7.21
C PRO A 369 3.18 8.25 -7.93
N GLN A 370 1.99 7.87 -7.44
CA GLN A 370 1.22 6.76 -8.00
C GLN A 370 0.32 7.21 -9.16
N GLY A 371 -0.15 8.46 -9.11
CA GLY A 371 -1.01 9.08 -10.13
C GLY A 371 -1.49 10.45 -9.68
N ARG A 372 -1.87 11.28 -10.63
CA ARG A 372 -2.17 12.71 -10.41
C ARG A 372 -3.58 12.95 -9.86
N TRP A 373 -3.94 12.23 -8.80
CA TRP A 373 -5.22 12.42 -8.09
C TRP A 373 -5.01 12.97 -6.68
N ARG A 374 -6.11 13.29 -6.05
CA ARG A 374 -6.20 13.73 -4.66
C ARG A 374 -7.15 12.80 -3.91
N ILE A 375 -7.02 12.79 -2.59
CA ILE A 375 -7.83 11.95 -1.72
C ILE A 375 -8.73 12.76 -0.80
N TYR A 376 -9.64 12.06 -0.16
CA TYR A 376 -10.61 12.60 0.81
C TYR A 376 -10.52 11.80 2.09
N GLY A 377 -10.61 12.51 3.23
CA GLY A 377 -10.66 11.89 4.55
C GLY A 377 -11.95 11.11 4.76
N ILE A 378 -11.89 10.10 5.63
CA ILE A 378 -13.04 9.23 5.92
C ILE A 378 -13.62 9.44 7.32
N ASP A 379 -13.04 10.29 8.17
CA ASP A 379 -13.54 10.72 9.47
C ASP A 379 -14.09 9.56 10.30
N LEU A 380 -13.23 8.63 10.66
CA LEU A 380 -13.63 7.43 11.40
C LEU A 380 -14.02 7.77 12.85
N PRO A 381 -15.11 7.17 13.39
CA PRO A 381 -15.43 7.28 14.78
C PRO A 381 -14.33 6.75 15.69
N ASP A 382 -14.18 7.34 16.88
CA ASP A 382 -13.14 6.98 17.87
C ASP A 382 -13.06 5.48 18.18
N GLN A 383 -14.21 4.81 18.25
CA GLN A 383 -14.25 3.37 18.49
C GLN A 383 -13.57 2.59 17.36
N ILE A 384 -13.77 3.00 16.10
CA ILE A 384 -13.16 2.35 14.95
C ILE A 384 -11.68 2.71 14.85
N LEU A 385 -11.32 3.98 15.09
CA LEU A 385 -9.92 4.42 15.13
C LEU A 385 -9.08 3.60 16.09
N ARG A 386 -9.54 3.36 17.33
CA ARG A 386 -8.80 2.54 18.31
C ARG A 386 -8.56 1.12 17.80
N LYS A 387 -9.55 0.51 17.17
CA LYS A 387 -9.43 -0.83 16.59
C LYS A 387 -8.41 -0.87 15.47
N VAL A 388 -8.53 0.04 14.50
CA VAL A 388 -7.63 0.13 13.34
C VAL A 388 -6.21 0.47 13.77
N TYR A 389 -6.04 1.48 14.62
CA TYR A 389 -4.73 1.92 15.05
C TYR A 389 -3.98 0.91 15.91
N ARG A 390 -4.68 0.12 16.74
CA ARG A 390 -3.96 -0.68 17.75
C ARG A 390 -4.57 -2.05 18.04
N GLU A 391 -5.89 -2.10 18.30
CA GLU A 391 -6.47 -3.29 18.91
C GLU A 391 -6.42 -4.52 17.99
N ASN A 392 -6.64 -4.31 16.68
CA ASN A 392 -6.60 -5.39 15.69
C ASN A 392 -5.18 -5.95 15.51
N ALA A 393 -4.18 -5.06 15.38
CA ALA A 393 -2.78 -5.48 15.29
C ALA A 393 -2.29 -6.17 16.56
N ALA A 394 -2.65 -5.65 17.73
CA ALA A 394 -2.30 -6.27 18.99
C ALA A 394 -2.93 -7.66 19.15
N ARG A 395 -4.19 -7.84 18.76
CA ARG A 395 -4.84 -9.15 18.75
C ARG A 395 -4.15 -10.12 17.79
N ALA A 396 -3.81 -9.67 16.58
CA ALA A 396 -3.10 -10.47 15.59
C ALA A 396 -1.72 -10.94 16.11
N LEU A 397 -0.99 -10.06 16.79
CA LEU A 397 0.34 -10.32 17.35
C LEU A 397 0.32 -10.90 18.77
N GLN A 398 -0.87 -11.14 19.35
CA GLN A 398 -1.07 -11.63 20.72
C GLN A 398 -0.41 -10.75 21.79
N LEU A 399 -0.48 -9.45 21.62
CA LEU A 399 0.05 -8.49 22.56
C LEU A 399 -0.98 -8.15 23.65
N SER A 400 -0.56 -8.07 24.90
CA SER A 400 -1.38 -7.55 25.98
C SER A 400 -1.57 -6.04 25.80
N ILE A 401 -2.82 -5.59 25.69
CA ILE A 401 -3.14 -4.17 25.60
C ILE A 401 -3.58 -3.67 26.98
N ALA A 402 -2.78 -2.82 27.62
CA ALA A 402 -3.30 -1.99 28.71
C ALA A 402 -4.36 -1.03 28.16
N ALA A 403 -5.46 -0.82 28.91
CA ALA A 403 -6.50 0.11 28.52
C ALA A 403 -5.88 1.48 28.20
N SER A 404 -6.09 1.97 26.95
CA SER A 404 -5.54 3.24 26.52
C SER A 404 -6.53 4.37 26.86
N THR A 405 -6.08 5.33 27.65
CA THR A 405 -6.74 6.62 27.80
C THR A 405 -6.39 7.47 26.57
N PRO A 406 -7.34 8.26 26.03
CA PRO A 406 -7.02 9.26 25.00
C PRO A 406 -5.95 10.24 25.53
N VAL A 407 -5.04 10.65 24.67
CA VAL A 407 -4.01 11.67 24.99
C VAL A 407 -4.61 13.05 24.75
#